data_3c3dd97ca171a02a5002b78e77c2723a
#
_entry.id   3c3dd97ca171a02a5002b78e77c2723a
#
_cell.length_a   1.000
_cell.length_b   1.000
_cell.length_c   1.000
_cell.angle_alpha   90.00
_cell.angle_beta   90.00
_cell.angle_gamma   90.00
#
_symmetry.space_group_name_H-M   'P 1'
#
loop_
_entity.id
_entity.type
_entity.pdbx_description
1 polymer ?
#
loop_
_entity_poly.entity_id
_entity_poly.type
_entity_poly.pdbx_seq_one_letter_code
_entity_poly.pdbx_strand_id
1 'polypeptide(L)'
;VYIAEAARRLRPYFPSIGVEVYSMSEDDYRMLVDAGVDSFTMFQETYNEELYLKLHPAGPKRDFRFRLNAPDRAARAGMRSVNVGALLGLDQWRRDAFYTGLHADWIQATYPGVDIAVSAPRMRPHEGSFNDIHPASERDLVQYIQALRLYLPATGITLSTRERPFMRDRLIGLG
;
A
#
# COMPACT_ATOMS: atom_id res chain seq x y z
N VAL A 1 5.31 6.38 -20.12
CA VAL A 1 6.47 6.23 -21.01
C VAL A 1 7.78 6.24 -20.22
N TYR A 2 8.09 7.31 -19.45
CA TYR A 2 9.38 7.44 -18.72
C TYR A 2 9.67 6.28 -17.76
N ILE A 3 8.72 5.89 -16.90
CA ILE A 3 8.90 4.80 -15.92
C ILE A 3 9.12 3.45 -16.63
N ALA A 4 8.37 3.18 -17.71
CA ALA A 4 8.55 1.96 -18.50
C ALA A 4 9.94 1.88 -19.15
N GLU A 5 10.46 3.01 -19.66
CA GLU A 5 11.80 3.06 -20.21
C GLU A 5 12.87 2.82 -19.12
N ALA A 6 12.71 3.43 -17.95
CA ALA A 6 13.60 3.18 -16.82
C ALA A 6 13.57 1.69 -16.40
N ALA A 7 12.38 1.07 -16.34
CA ALA A 7 12.25 -0.35 -16.01
C ALA A 7 12.98 -1.24 -17.03
N ARG A 8 12.81 -0.99 -18.34
CA ARG A 8 13.52 -1.76 -19.37
C ARG A 8 15.05 -1.69 -19.23
N ARG A 9 15.58 -0.52 -18.86
CA ARG A 9 17.03 -0.34 -18.65
C ARG A 9 17.53 -1.04 -17.39
N LEU A 10 16.69 -1.14 -16.36
CA LEU A 10 17.04 -1.78 -15.10
C LEU A 10 16.89 -3.32 -15.16
N ARG A 11 16.00 -3.83 -15.99
CA ARG A 11 15.66 -5.25 -16.07
C ARG A 11 16.86 -6.19 -16.24
N PRO A 12 17.91 -5.87 -17.04
CA PRO A 12 19.09 -6.73 -17.16
C PRO A 12 19.92 -6.88 -15.86
N TYR A 13 19.74 -5.94 -14.91
CA TYR A 13 20.54 -5.88 -13.69
C TYR A 13 19.77 -6.34 -12.45
N PHE A 14 18.43 -6.34 -12.50
CA PHE A 14 17.59 -6.66 -11.35
C PHE A 14 16.56 -7.72 -11.71
N PRO A 15 16.48 -8.81 -10.94
CA PRO A 15 15.50 -9.88 -11.18
C PRO A 15 14.06 -9.47 -10.88
N SER A 16 13.86 -8.44 -10.06
CA SER A 16 12.54 -7.90 -9.73
C SER A 16 12.58 -6.37 -9.65
N ILE A 17 11.55 -5.72 -10.19
CA ILE A 17 11.38 -4.26 -10.23
C ILE A 17 9.99 -3.92 -9.68
N GLY A 18 9.96 -3.21 -8.57
CA GLY A 18 8.73 -2.67 -8.00
C GLY A 18 8.58 -1.18 -8.28
N VAL A 19 7.33 -0.72 -8.38
CA VAL A 19 7.03 0.71 -8.49
C VAL A 19 6.08 1.16 -7.38
N GLU A 20 6.37 2.34 -6.84
CA GLU A 20 5.47 3.07 -5.96
C GLU A 20 5.13 4.40 -6.64
N VAL A 21 3.96 4.44 -7.28
CA VAL A 21 3.51 5.55 -8.11
C VAL A 21 2.02 5.80 -7.86
N TYR A 22 1.49 6.96 -8.30
CA TYR A 22 0.05 7.21 -8.18
C TYR A 22 -0.77 6.30 -9.10
N SER A 23 -2.08 6.24 -8.83
CA SER A 23 -3.02 5.40 -9.58
C SER A 23 -3.01 5.72 -11.08
N MET A 24 -2.96 4.66 -11.88
CA MET A 24 -2.91 4.72 -13.35
C MET A 24 -4.07 3.92 -13.95
N SER A 25 -4.25 4.04 -15.27
CA SER A 25 -5.13 3.18 -16.05
C SER A 25 -4.60 1.73 -16.09
N GLU A 26 -5.44 0.79 -16.43
CA GLU A 26 -5.02 -0.61 -16.62
C GLU A 26 -4.00 -0.74 -17.77
N ASP A 27 -4.19 0.01 -18.84
CA ASP A 27 -3.26 0.01 -19.98
C ASP A 27 -1.88 0.56 -19.60
N ASP A 28 -1.82 1.59 -18.74
CA ASP A 28 -0.55 2.10 -18.22
C ASP A 28 0.15 1.06 -17.34
N TYR A 29 -0.59 0.35 -16.49
CA TYR A 29 -0.01 -0.77 -15.71
C TYR A 29 0.48 -1.89 -16.62
N ARG A 30 -0.27 -2.25 -17.68
CA ARG A 30 0.15 -3.25 -18.66
C ARG A 30 1.44 -2.85 -19.36
N MET A 31 1.56 -1.58 -19.74
CA MET A 31 2.81 -1.03 -20.29
C MET A 31 4.00 -1.18 -19.33
N LEU A 32 3.78 -1.04 -18.01
CA LEU A 32 4.82 -1.26 -17.02
C LEU A 32 5.18 -2.74 -16.87
N VAL A 33 4.19 -3.64 -16.87
CA VAL A 33 4.41 -5.09 -16.85
C VAL A 33 5.22 -5.53 -18.08
N ASP A 34 4.85 -5.07 -19.27
CA ASP A 34 5.58 -5.35 -20.52
C ASP A 34 7.02 -4.80 -20.51
N ALA A 35 7.25 -3.77 -19.71
CA ALA A 35 8.59 -3.20 -19.48
C ALA A 35 9.40 -3.94 -18.41
N GLY A 36 8.83 -4.95 -17.75
CA GLY A 36 9.49 -5.78 -16.76
C GLY A 36 9.26 -5.34 -15.31
N VAL A 37 8.22 -4.55 -15.04
CA VAL A 37 7.80 -4.25 -13.66
C VAL A 37 7.00 -5.44 -13.11
N ASP A 38 7.36 -5.91 -11.92
CA ASP A 38 6.76 -7.09 -11.29
C ASP A 38 5.75 -6.73 -10.20
N SER A 39 5.93 -5.59 -9.54
CA SER A 39 5.14 -5.25 -8.35
C SER A 39 4.73 -3.79 -8.30
N PHE A 40 3.58 -3.58 -7.68
CA PHE A 40 2.98 -2.27 -7.49
C PHE A 40 2.65 -2.04 -6.02
N THR A 41 3.07 -0.91 -5.48
CA THR A 41 2.75 -0.45 -4.13
C THR A 41 1.95 0.83 -4.20
N MET A 42 0.82 0.87 -3.50
CA MET A 42 0.08 2.11 -3.29
C MET A 42 -0.72 2.09 -2.00
N PHE A 43 -0.61 3.15 -1.23
CA PHE A 43 -1.44 3.35 -0.06
C PHE A 43 -2.71 4.12 -0.41
N GLN A 44 -3.84 3.64 0.12
CA GLN A 44 -5.13 4.35 -0.01
C GLN A 44 -5.14 5.67 0.76
N GLU A 45 -4.20 5.88 1.67
CA GLU A 45 -4.10 6.93 2.67
C GLU A 45 -5.11 6.71 3.80
N THR A 46 -6.41 6.83 3.55
CA THR A 46 -7.51 6.43 4.44
C THR A 46 -8.66 5.83 3.65
N TYR A 47 -9.41 4.93 4.26
CA TYR A 47 -10.65 4.38 3.71
C TYR A 47 -11.89 5.22 4.06
N ASN A 48 -11.72 6.31 4.81
CA ASN A 48 -12.75 7.31 5.04
C ASN A 48 -12.88 8.22 3.81
N GLU A 49 -13.84 7.95 2.93
CA GLU A 49 -14.03 8.70 1.68
C GLU A 49 -14.25 10.20 1.92
N GLU A 50 -15.02 10.56 2.95
CA GLU A 50 -15.30 11.96 3.27
C GLU A 50 -14.01 12.70 3.68
N LEU A 51 -13.23 12.11 4.58
CA LEU A 51 -11.94 12.66 4.99
C LEU A 51 -10.95 12.71 3.83
N TYR A 52 -10.90 11.62 3.04
CA TYR A 52 -10.03 11.55 1.87
C TYR A 52 -10.26 12.70 0.90
N LEU A 53 -11.52 12.99 0.55
CA LEU A 53 -11.89 14.08 -0.36
C LEU A 53 -11.53 15.46 0.20
N LYS A 54 -11.64 15.65 1.52
CA LYS A 54 -11.18 16.88 2.18
C LYS A 54 -9.67 17.07 2.09
N LEU A 55 -8.91 15.97 2.21
CA LEU A 55 -7.45 16.00 2.17
C LEU A 55 -6.89 16.11 0.73
N HIS A 56 -7.65 15.65 -0.26
CA HIS A 56 -7.23 15.61 -1.66
C HIS A 56 -8.21 16.34 -2.60
N PRO A 57 -8.38 17.67 -2.42
CA PRO A 57 -9.37 18.43 -3.18
C PRO A 57 -9.02 18.58 -4.67
N ALA A 58 -7.76 18.34 -5.05
CA ALA A 58 -7.26 18.48 -6.41
C ALA A 58 -6.07 17.53 -6.69
N GLY A 59 -5.63 17.51 -7.95
CA GLY A 59 -4.47 16.73 -8.38
C GLY A 59 -4.77 15.26 -8.65
N PRO A 60 -3.72 14.44 -8.88
CA PRO A 60 -3.86 13.03 -9.27
C PRO A 60 -4.53 12.14 -8.22
N LYS A 61 -4.54 12.57 -6.96
CA LYS A 61 -5.15 11.84 -5.84
C LYS A 61 -6.64 12.16 -5.62
N ARG A 62 -7.23 13.16 -6.31
CA ARG A 62 -8.59 13.63 -6.01
C ARG A 62 -9.69 12.58 -6.14
N ASP A 63 -9.51 11.57 -7.00
CA ASP A 63 -10.51 10.54 -7.23
C ASP A 63 -10.27 9.36 -6.29
N PHE A 64 -11.09 9.29 -5.24
CA PHE A 64 -11.04 8.24 -4.23
C PHE A 64 -11.22 6.85 -4.83
N ARG A 65 -12.24 6.66 -5.68
CA ARG A 65 -12.57 5.35 -6.24
C ARG A 65 -11.57 4.90 -7.28
N PHE A 66 -11.07 5.82 -8.09
CA PHE A 66 -10.00 5.53 -9.02
C PHE A 66 -8.73 5.07 -8.29
N ARG A 67 -8.41 5.69 -7.14
CA ARG A 67 -7.28 5.28 -6.31
C ARG A 67 -7.55 3.94 -5.62
N LEU A 68 -8.72 3.76 -5.00
CA LEU A 68 -9.10 2.52 -4.31
C LEU A 68 -8.98 1.30 -5.22
N ASN A 69 -9.41 1.41 -6.48
CA ASN A 69 -9.39 0.32 -7.46
C ASN A 69 -8.06 0.23 -8.23
N ALA A 70 -7.01 0.95 -7.87
CA ALA A 70 -5.73 0.87 -8.58
C ALA A 70 -5.02 -0.47 -8.38
N PRO A 71 -4.99 -1.08 -7.18
CA PRO A 71 -4.45 -2.43 -6.99
C PRO A 71 -5.14 -3.49 -7.84
N ASP A 72 -6.48 -3.40 -7.96
CA ASP A 72 -7.28 -4.27 -8.83
C ASP A 72 -6.89 -4.14 -10.32
N ARG A 73 -6.73 -2.90 -10.82
CA ARG A 73 -6.27 -2.67 -12.19
C ARG A 73 -4.85 -3.18 -12.43
N ALA A 74 -3.96 -3.01 -11.43
CA ALA A 74 -2.60 -3.51 -11.50
C ALA A 74 -2.57 -5.05 -11.57
N ALA A 75 -3.39 -5.73 -10.75
CA ALA A 75 -3.55 -7.18 -10.77
C ALA A 75 -4.07 -7.67 -12.14
N ARG A 76 -5.11 -7.04 -12.68
CA ARG A 76 -5.65 -7.36 -14.02
C ARG A 76 -4.63 -7.13 -15.14
N ALA A 77 -3.80 -6.12 -15.00
CA ALA A 77 -2.73 -5.83 -15.95
C ALA A 77 -1.59 -6.86 -15.93
N GLY A 78 -1.55 -7.76 -14.94
CA GLY A 78 -0.55 -8.81 -14.82
C GLY A 78 0.59 -8.52 -13.85
N MET A 79 0.45 -7.56 -12.93
CA MET A 79 1.41 -7.39 -11.84
C MET A 79 1.45 -8.67 -11.00
N ARG A 80 2.65 -9.19 -10.75
CA ARG A 80 2.86 -10.39 -9.97
C ARG A 80 2.60 -10.16 -8.48
N SER A 81 2.87 -8.96 -8.00
CA SER A 81 2.65 -8.60 -6.60
C SER A 81 2.01 -7.23 -6.45
N VAL A 82 1.13 -7.10 -5.47
CA VAL A 82 0.44 -5.86 -5.13
C VAL A 82 0.56 -5.61 -3.63
N ASN A 83 0.95 -4.41 -3.25
CA ASN A 83 1.07 -4.00 -1.86
C ASN A 83 0.07 -2.87 -1.58
N VAL A 84 -0.83 -3.10 -0.63
CA VAL A 84 -1.86 -2.14 -0.22
C VAL A 84 -1.62 -1.64 1.21
N GLY A 85 -2.26 -0.56 1.59
CA GLY A 85 -2.16 -0.04 2.95
C GLY A 85 -2.92 1.26 3.15
N ALA A 86 -2.98 1.69 4.40
CA ALA A 86 -3.45 3.00 4.80
C ALA A 86 -2.40 3.69 5.68
N LEU A 87 -2.41 5.03 5.70
CA LEU A 87 -1.56 5.80 6.61
C LEU A 87 -2.26 5.89 7.97
N LEU A 88 -1.92 4.96 8.87
CA LEU A 88 -2.53 4.84 10.18
C LEU A 88 -2.36 6.13 10.99
N GLY A 89 -3.46 6.72 11.37
CA GLY A 89 -3.50 7.97 12.13
C GLY A 89 -3.99 9.19 11.36
N LEU A 90 -4.30 9.07 10.07
CA LEU A 90 -5.10 10.08 9.35
C LEU A 90 -6.54 10.08 9.83
N ASP A 91 -7.14 8.91 9.97
CA ASP A 91 -8.45 8.68 10.59
C ASP A 91 -8.25 7.71 11.77
N GLN A 92 -9.34 7.20 12.30
CA GLN A 92 -9.35 6.14 13.32
C GLN A 92 -8.60 4.91 12.79
N TRP A 93 -7.42 4.65 13.34
CA TRP A 93 -6.51 3.64 12.80
C TRP A 93 -7.12 2.23 12.71
N ARG A 94 -8.03 1.87 13.63
CA ARG A 94 -8.73 0.57 13.60
C ARG A 94 -9.65 0.42 12.40
N ARG A 95 -10.30 1.50 12.00
CA ARG A 95 -11.15 1.56 10.80
C ARG A 95 -10.31 1.35 9.54
N ASP A 96 -9.23 2.10 9.40
CA ASP A 96 -8.34 1.98 8.26
C ASP A 96 -7.63 0.62 8.21
N ALA A 97 -7.22 0.09 9.36
CA ALA A 97 -6.64 -1.24 9.49
C ALA A 97 -7.62 -2.34 9.06
N PHE A 98 -8.88 -2.26 9.50
CA PHE A 98 -9.93 -3.20 9.15
C PHE A 98 -10.21 -3.21 7.63
N TYR A 99 -10.42 -2.03 7.05
CA TYR A 99 -10.67 -1.95 5.60
C TYR A 99 -9.45 -2.29 4.75
N THR A 100 -8.24 -2.05 5.23
CA THR A 100 -7.01 -2.53 4.57
C THR A 100 -7.00 -4.07 4.53
N GLY A 101 -7.34 -4.72 5.64
CA GLY A 101 -7.44 -6.18 5.70
C GLY A 101 -8.49 -6.72 4.72
N LEU A 102 -9.69 -6.15 4.70
CA LEU A 102 -10.75 -6.53 3.77
C LEU A 102 -10.33 -6.31 2.30
N HIS A 103 -9.66 -5.21 2.01
CA HIS A 103 -9.19 -4.92 0.65
C HIS A 103 -8.14 -5.94 0.19
N ALA A 104 -7.18 -6.28 1.05
CA ALA A 104 -6.18 -7.30 0.77
C ALA A 104 -6.82 -8.68 0.56
N ASP A 105 -7.76 -9.08 1.42
CA ASP A 105 -8.51 -10.31 1.32
C ASP A 105 -9.30 -10.41 0.00
N TRP A 106 -10.00 -9.33 -0.35
CA TRP A 106 -10.74 -9.26 -1.60
C TRP A 106 -9.84 -9.42 -2.84
N ILE A 107 -8.68 -8.75 -2.86
CA ILE A 107 -7.72 -8.88 -3.97
C ILE A 107 -7.18 -10.32 -4.02
N GLN A 108 -6.80 -10.90 -2.88
CA GLN A 108 -6.29 -12.27 -2.81
C GLN A 108 -7.32 -13.29 -3.30
N ALA A 109 -8.59 -13.13 -2.91
CA ALA A 109 -9.67 -14.00 -3.34
C ALA A 109 -10.00 -13.85 -4.84
N THR A 110 -9.89 -12.61 -5.36
CA THR A 110 -10.22 -12.30 -6.76
C THR A 110 -9.08 -12.68 -7.71
N TYR A 111 -7.83 -12.55 -7.27
CA TYR A 111 -6.62 -12.79 -8.07
C TYR A 111 -5.67 -13.77 -7.37
N PRO A 112 -5.99 -15.07 -7.33
CA PRO A 112 -5.21 -16.07 -6.57
C PRO A 112 -3.77 -16.25 -7.06
N GLY A 113 -3.46 -15.78 -8.27
CA GLY A 113 -2.10 -15.78 -8.83
C GLY A 113 -1.26 -14.55 -8.50
N VAL A 114 -1.79 -13.60 -7.72
CA VAL A 114 -1.10 -12.37 -7.35
C VAL A 114 -0.67 -12.42 -5.89
N ASP A 115 0.61 -12.19 -5.63
CA ASP A 115 1.14 -12.08 -4.28
C ASP A 115 0.66 -10.77 -3.63
N ILE A 116 0.06 -10.87 -2.45
CA ILE A 116 -0.43 -9.71 -1.72
C ILE A 116 0.48 -9.38 -0.55
N ALA A 117 0.77 -8.09 -0.39
CA ALA A 117 1.41 -7.55 0.80
C ALA A 117 0.56 -6.41 1.39
N VAL A 118 0.66 -6.24 2.69
CA VAL A 118 0.04 -5.13 3.42
C VAL A 118 1.12 -4.29 4.08
N SER A 119 1.11 -2.99 3.80
CA SER A 119 1.95 -2.02 4.49
C SER A 119 1.19 -1.33 5.62
N ALA A 120 1.88 -1.13 6.74
CA ALA A 120 1.33 -0.48 7.92
C ALA A 120 2.10 0.81 8.30
N PRO A 121 2.17 1.82 7.41
CA PRO A 121 2.79 3.09 7.75
C PRO A 121 1.95 3.83 8.79
N ARG A 122 2.61 4.46 9.77
CA ARG A 122 1.96 5.32 10.77
C ARG A 122 2.29 6.79 10.53
N MET A 123 1.33 7.67 10.83
CA MET A 123 1.61 9.10 10.96
C MET A 123 2.74 9.31 11.96
N ARG A 124 3.73 10.09 11.56
CA ARG A 124 4.86 10.50 12.39
C ARG A 124 4.91 12.02 12.46
N PRO A 125 5.49 12.60 13.48
CA PRO A 125 5.72 14.05 13.52
C PRO A 125 6.35 14.52 12.23
N HIS A 126 5.83 15.58 11.64
CA HIS A 126 6.27 16.15 10.38
C HIS A 126 6.28 17.70 10.47
N GLU A 127 7.04 18.33 9.61
CA GLU A 127 6.97 19.76 9.42
C GLU A 127 5.74 20.11 8.59
N GLY A 128 4.82 20.90 9.12
CA GLY A 128 3.59 21.30 8.46
C GLY A 128 2.46 21.63 9.43
N SER A 129 1.35 22.14 8.89
CA SER A 129 0.19 22.62 9.66
C SER A 129 -0.90 21.59 9.88
N PHE A 130 -0.76 20.36 9.35
CA PHE A 130 -1.79 19.32 9.52
C PHE A 130 -1.67 18.68 10.91
N ASN A 131 -2.63 19.01 11.79
CA ASN A 131 -2.63 18.58 13.20
C ASN A 131 -3.85 17.72 13.57
N ASP A 132 -4.79 17.51 12.64
CA ASP A 132 -5.96 16.66 12.86
C ASP A 132 -5.58 15.20 12.61
N ILE A 133 -4.86 14.63 13.57
CA ILE A 133 -4.35 13.26 13.51
C ILE A 133 -4.86 12.43 14.69
N HIS A 134 -5.02 11.12 14.46
CA HIS A 134 -5.38 10.11 15.44
C HIS A 134 -4.21 9.11 15.62
N PRO A 135 -3.12 9.47 16.31
CA PRO A 135 -1.88 8.70 16.30
C PRO A 135 -2.08 7.26 16.71
N ALA A 136 -1.58 6.34 15.91
CA ALA A 136 -1.47 4.94 16.28
C ALA A 136 -0.17 4.71 17.07
N SER A 137 -0.28 4.14 18.29
CA SER A 137 0.87 3.82 19.13
C SER A 137 1.66 2.61 18.62
N GLU A 138 2.81 2.32 19.20
CA GLU A 138 3.57 1.09 18.92
C GLU A 138 2.77 -0.16 19.28
N ARG A 139 2.03 -0.12 20.37
CA ARG A 139 1.14 -1.21 20.79
C ARG A 139 0.02 -1.45 19.76
N ASP A 140 -0.54 -0.37 19.20
CA ASP A 140 -1.56 -0.47 18.16
C ASP A 140 -1.00 -1.08 16.87
N LEU A 141 0.23 -0.73 16.48
CA LEU A 141 0.92 -1.33 15.34
C LEU A 141 1.14 -2.83 15.55
N VAL A 142 1.62 -3.23 16.73
CA VAL A 142 1.77 -4.66 17.10
C VAL A 142 0.44 -5.38 17.00
N GLN A 143 -0.62 -4.82 17.57
CA GLN A 143 -1.97 -5.39 17.52
C GLN A 143 -2.44 -5.57 16.08
N TYR A 144 -2.21 -4.56 15.22
CA TYR A 144 -2.59 -4.63 13.81
C TYR A 144 -1.84 -5.73 13.07
N ILE A 145 -0.52 -5.83 13.23
CA ILE A 145 0.31 -6.86 12.60
C ILE A 145 -0.15 -8.26 13.03
N GLN A 146 -0.39 -8.47 14.32
CA GLN A 146 -0.90 -9.75 14.82
C GLN A 146 -2.28 -10.09 14.27
N ALA A 147 -3.18 -9.11 14.19
CA ALA A 147 -4.52 -9.29 13.62
C ALA A 147 -4.43 -9.66 12.13
N LEU A 148 -3.58 -8.97 11.36
CA LEU A 148 -3.33 -9.30 9.95
C LEU A 148 -2.78 -10.73 9.81
N ARG A 149 -1.81 -11.12 10.64
CA ARG A 149 -1.21 -12.45 10.58
C ARG A 149 -2.22 -13.56 10.89
N LEU A 150 -3.18 -13.30 11.78
CA LEU A 150 -4.28 -14.24 12.08
C LEU A 150 -5.32 -14.29 10.95
N TYR A 151 -5.66 -13.15 10.37
CA TYR A 151 -6.69 -13.03 9.35
C TYR A 151 -6.20 -13.45 7.97
N LEU A 152 -5.00 -13.02 7.58
CA LEU A 152 -4.35 -13.27 6.29
C LEU A 152 -2.97 -13.91 6.51
N PRO A 153 -2.90 -15.19 6.90
CA PRO A 153 -1.66 -15.81 7.37
C PRO A 153 -0.55 -15.89 6.31
N ALA A 154 -0.90 -15.92 5.03
CA ALA A 154 0.05 -16.00 3.92
C ALA A 154 0.46 -14.64 3.35
N THR A 155 -0.21 -13.54 3.75
CA THR A 155 0.05 -12.20 3.20
C THR A 155 1.36 -11.63 3.71
N GLY A 156 2.16 -11.03 2.82
CA GLY A 156 3.35 -10.29 3.21
C GLY A 156 2.99 -9.06 4.05
N ILE A 157 3.81 -8.73 5.06
CA ILE A 157 3.65 -7.51 5.85
C ILE A 157 4.89 -6.64 5.69
N THR A 158 4.70 -5.43 5.18
CA THR A 158 5.78 -4.47 4.94
C THR A 158 5.82 -3.42 6.06
N LEU A 159 6.98 -3.29 6.69
CA LEU A 159 7.22 -2.31 7.74
C LEU A 159 7.82 -1.02 7.17
N SER A 160 7.34 0.12 7.65
CA SER A 160 7.90 1.41 7.28
C SER A 160 9.30 1.60 7.87
N THR A 161 10.24 2.09 7.07
CA THR A 161 11.57 2.49 7.53
C THR A 161 11.56 3.68 8.50
N ARG A 162 10.43 4.38 8.62
CA ARG A 162 10.22 5.44 9.64
C ARG A 162 10.06 4.90 11.05
N GLU A 163 9.81 3.60 11.20
CA GLU A 163 9.83 2.98 12.53
C GLU A 163 11.25 2.94 13.09
N ARG A 164 11.39 3.09 14.41
CA ARG A 164 12.69 3.02 15.07
C ARG A 164 13.35 1.66 14.82
N PRO A 165 14.68 1.57 14.65
CA PRO A 165 15.38 0.30 14.41
C PRO A 165 14.98 -0.78 15.41
N PHE A 166 15.02 -0.48 16.70
CA PHE A 166 14.60 -1.38 17.78
C PHE A 166 13.19 -1.98 17.56
N MET A 167 12.24 -1.17 17.08
CA MET A 167 10.87 -1.62 16.82
C MET A 167 10.84 -2.55 15.60
N ARG A 168 11.52 -2.18 14.52
CA ARG A 168 11.60 -2.99 13.30
C ARG A 168 12.17 -4.37 13.56
N ASP A 169 13.28 -4.43 14.30
CA ASP A 169 13.95 -5.70 14.62
C ASP A 169 13.05 -6.65 15.42
N ARG A 170 12.21 -6.12 16.32
CA ARG A 170 11.27 -6.91 17.11
C ARG A 170 10.01 -7.31 16.35
N LEU A 171 9.54 -6.48 15.43
CA LEU A 171 8.36 -6.77 14.62
C LEU A 171 8.59 -7.93 13.65
N ILE A 172 9.83 -8.14 13.19
CA ILE A 172 10.19 -9.31 12.34
C ILE A 172 9.82 -10.63 13.03
N GLY A 173 9.99 -10.72 14.35
CA GLY A 173 9.65 -11.92 15.11
C GLY A 173 8.14 -12.17 15.29
N LEU A 174 7.28 -11.26 14.85
CA LEU A 174 5.83 -11.43 14.92
C LEU A 174 5.22 -12.07 13.65
N GLY A 175 6.05 -12.32 12.62
CA GLY A 175 5.66 -13.04 11.41
C GLY A 175 5.91 -12.27 10.13
#